data_7f2efbc401f3cbb14fc87f115cdc6527
#
_entry.id   7f2efbc401f3cbb14fc87f115cdc6527
#
_cell.length_a   1.000
_cell.length_b   1.000
_cell.length_c   1.000
_cell.angle_alpha   90.00
_cell.angle_beta   90.00
_cell.angle_gamma   90.00
#
_symmetry.space_group_name_H-M   'P 1'
#
loop_
_entity.id
_entity.type
_entity.pdbx_description
1 polymer ?
#
loop_
_entity_poly.entity_id
_entity_poly.type
_entity_poly.pdbx_seq_one_letter_code
_entity_poly.pdbx_strand_id
1 'polypeptide(L)'
;YEQVDWLPDGSEALIPVEHTISRGLVPYRLEITPEGKEMSALVTSPLDSLQSEGNLAIGKELYDIYCAICHGAKGDGKGTLVQREKILGVPTYIDPARNITAGGTYHVIYYGLNSMGSYANQLNHEERWQVSEYVMKLKQDLTK
;
A
#
# COMPACT_ATOMS: atom_id res chain seq x y z
N TYR A 1 24.38 19.16 -13.25
CA TYR A 1 23.00 19.66 -13.30
C TYR A 1 22.74 20.14 -14.72
N GLU A 2 21.88 19.45 -15.47
CA GLU A 2 21.37 19.97 -16.73
C GLU A 2 20.45 21.15 -16.43
N GLN A 3 20.56 22.23 -17.21
CA GLN A 3 19.58 23.31 -17.16
C GLN A 3 18.24 22.76 -17.66
N VAL A 4 17.20 22.91 -16.85
CA VAL A 4 15.84 22.55 -17.23
C VAL A 4 15.31 23.64 -18.15
N ASP A 5 15.06 23.32 -19.41
CA ASP A 5 14.41 24.22 -20.36
C ASP A 5 12.90 24.22 -20.08
N TRP A 6 12.39 25.41 -19.72
CA TRP A 6 10.95 25.62 -19.53
C TRP A 6 10.21 25.50 -20.88
N LEU A 7 9.18 24.69 -20.89
CA LEU A 7 8.28 24.59 -22.04
C LEU A 7 7.41 25.86 -22.17
N PRO A 8 6.82 26.14 -23.36
CA PRO A 8 6.02 27.34 -23.59
C PRO A 8 4.82 27.51 -22.65
N ASP A 9 4.34 26.45 -22.05
CA ASP A 9 3.26 26.42 -21.05
C ASP A 9 3.76 26.62 -19.61
N GLY A 10 5.06 26.83 -19.41
CA GLY A 10 5.68 27.01 -18.10
C GLY A 10 5.90 25.74 -17.30
N SER A 11 5.73 24.56 -17.90
CA SER A 11 6.03 23.28 -17.28
C SER A 11 7.49 22.85 -17.54
N GLU A 12 8.02 21.99 -16.67
CA GLU A 12 9.38 21.41 -16.81
C GLU A 12 9.38 20.08 -17.56
N ALA A 13 8.20 19.51 -17.81
CA ALA A 13 8.06 18.21 -18.47
C ALA A 13 6.82 18.17 -19.36
N LEU A 14 6.94 17.48 -20.49
CA LEU A 14 5.79 17.21 -21.35
C LEU A 14 4.78 16.31 -20.62
N ILE A 15 3.50 16.66 -20.72
CA ILE A 15 2.41 15.80 -20.27
C ILE A 15 2.43 14.52 -21.12
N PRO A 16 2.26 13.34 -20.51
CA PRO A 16 2.16 12.09 -21.26
C PRO A 16 1.04 12.17 -22.31
N VAL A 17 1.26 11.55 -23.46
CA VAL A 17 0.24 11.50 -24.51
C VAL A 17 -1.02 10.83 -23.96
N GLU A 18 -2.18 11.43 -24.25
CA GLU A 18 -3.47 10.92 -23.81
C GLU A 18 -3.65 9.43 -24.19
N HIS A 19 -4.26 8.66 -23.32
CA HIS A 19 -4.48 7.20 -23.48
C HIS A 19 -3.20 6.36 -23.53
N THR A 20 -2.06 6.87 -23.06
CA THR A 20 -0.84 6.08 -22.92
C THR A 20 -0.60 5.66 -21.47
N ILE A 21 -0.01 4.49 -21.30
CA ILE A 21 0.42 3.96 -20.00
C ILE A 21 1.93 3.75 -20.06
N SER A 22 2.64 4.27 -19.06
CA SER A 22 4.09 4.09 -18.95
C SER A 22 4.44 2.60 -18.91
N ARG A 23 5.50 2.23 -19.61
CA ARG A 23 6.00 0.84 -19.62
C ARG A 23 6.35 0.42 -18.19
N GLY A 24 5.85 -0.75 -17.75
CA GLY A 24 6.03 -1.26 -16.38
C GLY A 24 4.99 -0.77 -15.37
N LEU A 25 4.15 0.21 -15.71
CA LEU A 25 3.03 0.60 -14.87
C LEU A 25 1.85 -0.34 -15.09
N VAL A 26 1.42 -1.03 -14.03
CA VAL A 26 0.19 -1.82 -14.02
C VAL A 26 -0.94 -0.93 -13.49
N PRO A 27 -1.92 -0.53 -14.33
CA PRO A 27 -3.03 0.31 -13.87
C PRO A 27 -3.86 -0.41 -12.81
N TYR A 28 -4.18 0.30 -11.73
CA TYR A 28 -5.14 -0.19 -10.76
C TYR A 28 -6.56 0.19 -11.21
N ARG A 29 -7.43 -0.81 -11.37
CA ARG A 29 -8.73 -0.64 -12.03
C ARG A 29 -9.88 -0.26 -11.11
N LEU A 30 -9.69 -0.42 -9.79
CA LEU A 30 -10.72 -0.07 -8.82
C LEU A 30 -10.58 1.40 -8.43
N GLU A 31 -11.70 2.11 -8.40
CA GLU A 31 -11.74 3.54 -8.10
C GLU A 31 -11.67 3.82 -6.59
N ILE A 32 -11.32 5.07 -6.23
CA ILE A 32 -11.32 5.57 -4.85
C ILE A 32 -12.76 5.89 -4.39
N THR A 33 -13.64 4.90 -4.43
CA THR A 33 -15.03 5.00 -4.00
C THR A 33 -15.34 3.97 -2.91
N PRO A 34 -16.41 4.14 -2.12
CA PRO A 34 -16.84 3.10 -1.17
C PRO A 34 -17.04 1.75 -1.85
N GLU A 35 -17.66 1.73 -3.03
CA GLU A 35 -17.90 0.53 -3.83
C GLU A 35 -16.59 -0.09 -4.31
N GLY A 36 -15.62 0.73 -4.79
CA GLY A 36 -14.29 0.26 -5.19
C GLY A 36 -13.54 -0.36 -4.02
N LYS A 37 -13.68 0.20 -2.83
CA LYS A 37 -13.11 -0.37 -1.60
C LYS A 37 -13.77 -1.71 -1.22
N GLU A 38 -15.09 -1.83 -1.30
CA GLU A 38 -15.79 -3.10 -1.06
C GLU A 38 -15.38 -4.16 -2.08
N MET A 39 -15.33 -3.81 -3.36
CA MET A 39 -14.86 -4.72 -4.41
C MET A 39 -13.41 -5.14 -4.21
N SER A 40 -12.55 -4.25 -3.71
CA SER A 40 -11.16 -4.59 -3.45
C SER A 40 -10.99 -5.69 -2.41
N ALA A 41 -11.90 -5.78 -1.44
CA ALA A 41 -11.87 -6.83 -0.43
C ALA A 41 -12.02 -8.26 -1.00
N LEU A 42 -12.59 -8.38 -2.21
CA LEU A 42 -12.79 -9.64 -2.92
C LEU A 42 -11.60 -10.00 -3.83
N VAL A 43 -10.69 -9.06 -4.05
CA VAL A 43 -9.53 -9.31 -4.92
C VAL A 43 -8.49 -10.15 -4.19
N THR A 44 -8.07 -11.23 -4.83
CA THR A 44 -6.99 -12.08 -4.34
C THR A 44 -5.64 -11.61 -4.87
N SER A 45 -4.58 -11.90 -4.12
CA SER A 45 -3.22 -11.62 -4.56
C SER A 45 -2.89 -12.40 -5.84
N PRO A 46 -2.28 -11.75 -6.84
CA PRO A 46 -1.81 -12.42 -8.05
C PRO A 46 -0.41 -13.05 -7.89
N LEU A 47 0.22 -12.92 -6.71
CA LEU A 47 1.57 -13.43 -6.50
C LEU A 47 1.61 -14.94 -6.53
N ASP A 48 2.69 -15.48 -7.09
CA ASP A 48 2.90 -16.92 -7.18
C ASP A 48 3.09 -17.53 -5.79
N SER A 49 2.25 -18.49 -5.45
CA SER A 49 2.33 -19.24 -4.20
C SER A 49 3.62 -20.05 -4.03
N LEU A 50 4.28 -20.43 -5.12
CA LEU A 50 5.57 -21.13 -5.11
C LEU A 50 6.72 -20.23 -4.64
N GLN A 51 6.55 -18.90 -4.71
CA GLN A 51 7.52 -17.91 -4.24
C GLN A 51 7.09 -17.24 -2.93
N SER A 52 6.17 -17.85 -2.19
CA SER A 52 5.54 -17.23 -1.02
C SER A 52 6.53 -16.80 0.07
N GLU A 53 7.57 -17.60 0.34
CA GLU A 53 8.60 -17.25 1.33
C GLU A 53 9.42 -16.01 0.90
N GLY A 54 9.82 -15.94 -0.37
CA GLY A 54 10.52 -14.79 -0.92
C GLY A 54 9.65 -13.53 -0.90
N ASN A 55 8.39 -13.66 -1.32
CA ASN A 55 7.44 -12.55 -1.30
C ASN A 55 7.17 -12.04 0.12
N LEU A 56 7.04 -12.93 1.10
CA LEU A 56 6.87 -12.55 2.50
C LEU A 56 8.13 -11.90 3.09
N ALA A 57 9.34 -12.32 2.69
CA ALA A 57 10.58 -11.71 3.14
C ALA A 57 10.70 -10.25 2.64
N ILE A 58 10.44 -10.02 1.34
CA ILE A 58 10.42 -8.68 0.74
C ILE A 58 9.29 -7.85 1.38
N GLY A 59 8.09 -8.41 1.49
CA GLY A 59 6.94 -7.75 2.12
C GLY A 59 7.22 -7.32 3.55
N LYS A 60 7.96 -8.14 4.32
CA LYS A 60 8.42 -7.79 5.67
C LYS A 60 9.37 -6.59 5.67
N GLU A 61 10.38 -6.62 4.80
CA GLU A 61 11.36 -5.53 4.71
C GLU A 61 10.67 -4.21 4.37
N LEU A 62 9.82 -4.21 3.36
CA LEU A 62 9.05 -3.02 2.95
C LEU A 62 8.07 -2.56 4.04
N TYR A 63 7.44 -3.49 4.73
CA TYR A 63 6.57 -3.19 5.86
C TYR A 63 7.33 -2.51 7.00
N ASP A 64 8.51 -3.02 7.35
CA ASP A 64 9.34 -2.44 8.39
C ASP A 64 9.80 -1.02 8.05
N ILE A 65 10.05 -0.74 6.76
CA ILE A 65 10.45 0.60 6.29
C ILE A 65 9.27 1.58 6.31
N TYR A 66 8.12 1.20 5.74
CA TYR A 66 7.04 2.15 5.43
C TYR A 66 5.85 2.09 6.38
N CYS A 67 5.58 0.96 7.02
CA CYS A 67 4.31 0.70 7.71
C CYS A 67 4.44 0.58 9.22
N ALA A 68 5.51 -0.09 9.70
CA ALA A 68 5.70 -0.44 11.11
C ALA A 68 5.76 0.78 12.03
N ILE A 69 6.22 1.92 11.53
CA ILE A 69 6.31 3.17 12.31
C ILE A 69 4.95 3.63 12.86
N CYS A 70 3.85 3.33 12.13
CA CYS A 70 2.48 3.60 12.57
C CYS A 70 1.77 2.34 13.06
N HIS A 71 1.86 1.23 12.29
CA HIS A 71 1.08 0.01 12.53
C HIS A 71 1.69 -0.93 13.57
N GLY A 72 2.95 -0.68 13.99
CA GLY A 72 3.70 -1.57 14.87
C GLY A 72 4.31 -2.76 14.12
N ALA A 73 5.43 -3.28 14.60
CA ALA A 73 6.12 -4.41 13.99
C ALA A 73 5.29 -5.70 13.94
N LYS A 74 4.26 -5.79 14.80
CA LYS A 74 3.33 -6.92 14.88
C LYS A 74 1.96 -6.63 14.24
N GLY A 75 1.73 -5.40 13.75
CA GLY A 75 0.42 -5.01 13.21
C GLY A 75 -0.64 -4.77 14.29
N ASP A 76 -0.21 -4.48 15.52
CA ASP A 76 -1.06 -4.25 16.69
C ASP A 76 -1.54 -2.79 16.83
N GLY A 77 -1.18 -1.93 15.87
CA GLY A 77 -1.54 -0.52 15.88
C GLY A 77 -0.69 0.31 16.86
N LYS A 78 0.40 -0.23 17.40
CA LYS A 78 1.24 0.42 18.43
C LYS A 78 2.62 0.81 17.89
N GLY A 79 2.67 1.37 16.68
CA GLY A 79 3.90 1.90 16.11
C GLY A 79 4.44 3.10 16.89
N THR A 80 5.70 3.45 16.62
CA THR A 80 6.41 4.52 17.36
C THR A 80 5.68 5.86 17.31
N LEU A 81 5.04 6.20 16.16
CA LEU A 81 4.30 7.45 16.05
C LEU A 81 3.00 7.44 16.88
N VAL A 82 2.37 6.28 17.02
CA VAL A 82 1.18 6.13 17.88
C VAL A 82 1.57 6.23 19.35
N GLN A 83 2.66 5.55 19.74
CA GLN A 83 3.16 5.60 21.12
C GLN A 83 3.60 7.01 21.56
N ARG A 84 4.04 7.82 20.59
CA ARG A 84 4.42 9.22 20.81
C ARG A 84 3.24 10.20 20.62
N GLU A 85 2.02 9.69 20.47
CA GLU A 85 0.80 10.48 20.28
C GLU A 85 0.86 11.45 19.08
N LYS A 86 1.66 11.11 18.06
CA LYS A 86 1.76 11.91 16.83
C LYS A 86 0.68 11.53 15.82
N ILE A 87 0.21 10.29 15.85
CA ILE A 87 -0.89 9.76 15.03
C ILE A 87 -1.81 8.97 15.95
N LEU A 88 -3.12 9.15 15.78
CA LEU A 88 -4.15 8.46 16.55
C LEU A 88 -5.01 7.57 15.64
N GLY A 89 -5.65 6.58 16.24
CA GLY A 89 -6.67 5.77 15.56
C GLY A 89 -6.10 4.75 14.54
N VAL A 90 -4.83 4.38 14.65
CA VAL A 90 -4.27 3.28 13.86
C VAL A 90 -4.81 1.96 14.40
N PRO A 91 -5.58 1.19 13.61
CA PRO A 91 -6.19 -0.05 14.09
C PRO A 91 -5.18 -1.19 14.17
N THR A 92 -5.46 -2.15 15.04
CA THR A 92 -4.84 -3.48 14.94
C THR A 92 -5.41 -4.23 13.73
N TYR A 93 -4.63 -5.14 13.13
CA TYR A 93 -5.09 -5.92 11.98
C TYR A 93 -6.15 -6.98 12.31
N ILE A 94 -6.44 -7.21 13.58
CA ILE A 94 -7.52 -8.07 14.05
C ILE A 94 -8.76 -7.30 14.52
N ASP A 95 -8.83 -5.98 14.26
CA ASP A 95 -10.02 -5.17 14.61
C ASP A 95 -11.26 -5.72 13.88
N PRO A 96 -12.28 -6.22 14.62
CA PRO A 96 -13.47 -6.80 14.01
C PRO A 96 -14.33 -5.79 13.24
N ALA A 97 -14.19 -4.50 13.55
CA ALA A 97 -14.88 -3.44 12.82
C ALA A 97 -14.30 -3.18 11.43
N ARG A 98 -13.17 -3.83 11.10
CA ARG A 98 -12.46 -3.62 9.84
C ARG A 98 -12.26 -4.96 9.15
N ASN A 99 -12.84 -5.09 7.97
CA ASN A 99 -12.63 -6.26 7.12
C ASN A 99 -11.28 -6.14 6.39
N ILE A 100 -10.19 -6.51 7.09
CA ILE A 100 -8.83 -6.47 6.52
C ILE A 100 -8.59 -7.71 5.69
N THR A 101 -8.43 -7.53 4.37
CA THR A 101 -8.13 -8.54 3.37
C THR A 101 -6.90 -8.12 2.56
N ALA A 102 -6.30 -9.03 1.81
CA ALA A 102 -5.13 -8.71 0.97
C ALA A 102 -5.46 -7.62 -0.06
N GLY A 103 -6.55 -7.77 -0.80
CA GLY A 103 -6.96 -6.79 -1.80
C GLY A 103 -7.40 -5.46 -1.19
N GLY A 104 -8.13 -5.48 -0.06
CA GLY A 104 -8.48 -4.27 0.69
C GLY A 104 -7.25 -3.53 1.21
N THR A 105 -6.23 -4.27 1.67
CA THR A 105 -4.94 -3.71 2.09
C THR A 105 -4.21 -3.06 0.92
N TYR A 106 -4.15 -3.75 -0.23
CA TYR A 106 -3.58 -3.19 -1.46
C TYR A 106 -4.26 -1.87 -1.86
N HIS A 107 -5.60 -1.84 -1.82
CA HIS A 107 -6.37 -0.64 -2.14
C HIS A 107 -6.04 0.55 -1.22
N VAL A 108 -5.93 0.29 0.08
CA VAL A 108 -5.57 1.31 1.07
C VAL A 108 -4.11 1.77 0.89
N ILE A 109 -3.19 0.87 0.58
CA ILE A 109 -1.80 1.24 0.26
C ILE A 109 -1.76 2.14 -0.99
N TYR A 110 -2.58 1.82 -2.00
CA TYR A 110 -2.61 2.56 -3.26
C TYR A 110 -3.17 3.98 -3.11
N TYR A 111 -4.33 4.12 -2.44
CA TYR A 111 -5.04 5.41 -2.36
C TYR A 111 -4.83 6.16 -1.05
N GLY A 112 -4.44 5.47 0.00
CA GLY A 112 -4.53 5.98 1.36
C GLY A 112 -5.92 5.81 1.97
N LEU A 113 -6.05 6.12 3.25
CA LEU A 113 -7.32 6.11 3.98
C LEU A 113 -7.26 7.04 5.19
N ASN A 114 -8.13 8.03 5.28
CA ASN A 114 -8.15 9.01 6.36
C ASN A 114 -6.78 9.73 6.49
N SER A 115 -6.08 9.56 7.61
CA SER A 115 -4.75 10.13 7.85
C SER A 115 -3.60 9.35 7.20
N MET A 116 -3.85 8.15 6.69
CA MET A 116 -2.84 7.37 5.97
C MET A 116 -2.74 7.86 4.52
N GLY A 117 -1.57 8.38 4.13
CA GLY A 117 -1.31 8.79 2.76
C GLY A 117 -1.17 7.62 1.78
N SER A 118 -1.23 7.92 0.49
CA SER A 118 -0.94 6.95 -0.58
C SER A 118 0.53 6.58 -0.60
N TYR A 119 0.81 5.31 -0.85
CA TYR A 119 2.16 4.76 -1.10
C TYR A 119 2.34 4.28 -2.55
N ALA A 120 1.46 4.73 -3.45
CA ALA A 120 1.52 4.34 -4.86
C ALA A 120 2.84 4.73 -5.55
N ASN A 121 3.49 5.81 -5.08
CA ASN A 121 4.75 6.30 -5.63
C ASN A 121 5.99 5.66 -4.98
N GLN A 122 5.86 5.10 -3.77
CA GLN A 122 6.96 4.48 -3.03
C GLN A 122 7.08 2.98 -3.31
N LEU A 123 5.95 2.34 -3.64
CA LEU A 123 5.87 0.90 -3.86
C LEU A 123 5.33 0.63 -5.26
N ASN A 124 5.98 -0.25 -6.00
CA ASN A 124 5.47 -0.73 -7.27
C ASN A 124 4.29 -1.71 -7.10
N HIS A 125 3.73 -2.22 -8.20
CA HIS A 125 2.57 -3.11 -8.17
C HIS A 125 2.83 -4.41 -7.38
N GLU A 126 3.97 -5.05 -7.60
CA GLU A 126 4.34 -6.30 -6.95
C GLU A 126 4.63 -6.09 -5.47
N GLU A 127 5.40 -5.05 -5.14
CA GLU A 127 5.74 -4.68 -3.76
C GLU A 127 4.51 -4.39 -2.92
N ARG A 128 3.48 -3.72 -3.48
CA ARG A 128 2.21 -3.51 -2.77
C ARG A 128 1.52 -4.83 -2.42
N TRP A 129 1.57 -5.83 -3.31
CA TRP A 129 1.04 -7.15 -3.02
C TRP A 129 1.88 -7.89 -1.99
N GLN A 130 3.20 -7.82 -2.07
CA GLN A 130 4.11 -8.44 -1.08
C GLN A 130 3.87 -7.88 0.32
N VAL A 131 3.69 -6.56 0.45
CA VAL A 131 3.31 -5.93 1.73
C VAL A 131 1.91 -6.40 2.18
N SER A 132 0.94 -6.48 1.25
CA SER A 132 -0.42 -6.93 1.58
C SER A 132 -0.43 -8.38 2.10
N GLU A 133 0.33 -9.26 1.49
CA GLU A 133 0.52 -10.65 1.94
C GLU A 133 1.16 -10.70 3.34
N TYR A 134 2.18 -9.87 3.57
CA TYR A 134 2.81 -9.80 4.89
C TYR A 134 1.84 -9.27 5.97
N VAL A 135 0.98 -8.31 5.64
CA VAL A 135 -0.10 -7.85 6.54
C VAL A 135 -1.06 -8.99 6.87
N MET A 136 -1.42 -9.85 5.89
CA MET A 136 -2.25 -11.03 6.16
C MET A 136 -1.56 -12.03 7.08
N LYS A 137 -0.26 -12.23 6.93
CA LYS A 137 0.54 -13.04 7.86
C LYS A 137 0.52 -12.45 9.28
N LEU A 138 0.75 -11.15 9.44
CA LEU A 138 0.68 -10.49 10.75
C LEU A 138 -0.70 -10.64 11.38
N LYS A 139 -1.78 -10.47 10.59
CA LYS A 139 -3.14 -10.69 11.04
C LYS A 139 -3.34 -12.11 11.59
N GLN A 140 -2.83 -13.11 10.87
CA GLN A 140 -2.89 -14.51 11.31
C GLN A 140 -2.09 -14.74 12.61
N ASP A 141 -0.92 -14.13 12.72
CA ASP A 141 -0.06 -14.29 13.90
C ASP A 141 -0.67 -13.63 15.15
N LEU A 142 -1.44 -12.55 15.00
CA LEU A 142 -2.18 -11.92 16.09
C LEU A 142 -3.39 -12.72 16.58
N THR A 143 -3.87 -13.71 15.82
CA THR A 143 -5.02 -14.56 16.17
C THR A 143 -4.63 -15.86 16.85
N LYS A 144 -3.34 -16.17 16.93
CA LYS A 144 -2.77 -17.34 17.63
C LYS A 144 -2.57 -17.07 19.09
#